data_5f6139be0f95dd71fd0531b2ae1a9535
#
_entry.id   5f6139be0f95dd71fd0531b2ae1a9535
#
_cell.length_a   1.000
_cell.length_b   1.000
_cell.length_c   1.000
_cell.angle_alpha   90.00
_cell.angle_beta   90.00
_cell.angle_gamma   90.00
#
_symmetry.space_group_name_H-M   'P 1'
#
loop_
_entity.id
_entity.type
_entity.pdbx_description
1 polymer ?
#
loop_
_entity_poly.entity_id
_entity_poly.type
_entity_poly.pdbx_seq_one_letter_code
_entity_poly.pdbx_strand_id
1 'polypeptide(L)'
;KKITVACVFMNLTTISKAIYADLNEKQMEAVMLQSQSSLVLAGAGSGKTRVLTSRISWLIENQLASPGAILAVTFTNKAAKEMLTRISTQLPINIRGMWVGTFHGLCNRFLRKHHVDANLPETFQILDSADQKSAIKRVMKTIGVDEDLISSKEAMYFINNNKEEGIRSQQFKAYDDVSKKLNSIYAAYDMQCQKEGVVDFAELMLRCLELFQQNSTIRQHYQEIFKHILVDEFQDTSRLQYQWLKILTSPESFIFAVGDDDQSIYGFRGARPGNMKDLQKDFDIKNVIKLEQNYRSKNNILNAAN
;
A
#
# COMPACT_ATOMS: atom_id res chain seq x y z
N LYS A 1 -26.88 18.70 7.12
CA LYS A 1 -27.77 18.06 8.14
C LYS A 1 -26.99 16.86 8.68
N LYS A 2 -26.63 16.92 9.98
CA LYS A 2 -26.03 15.80 10.70
C LYS A 2 -27.09 14.72 10.80
N ILE A 3 -26.99 13.64 10.02
CA ILE A 3 -27.77 12.44 10.26
C ILE A 3 -27.19 11.83 11.54
N THR A 4 -27.95 11.81 12.60
CA THR A 4 -27.51 11.27 13.89
C THR A 4 -27.26 9.78 13.70
N VAL A 5 -26.14 9.25 14.20
CA VAL A 5 -25.76 7.82 14.16
C VAL A 5 -26.94 6.91 14.53
N ALA A 6 -27.77 7.34 15.49
CA ALA A 6 -28.99 6.64 15.90
C ALA A 6 -30.01 6.42 14.76
N CYS A 7 -30.19 7.38 13.83
CA CYS A 7 -31.16 7.24 12.73
C CYS A 7 -30.68 6.25 11.66
N VAL A 8 -29.36 6.12 11.45
CA VAL A 8 -28.79 5.13 10.51
C VAL A 8 -28.94 3.73 11.08
N PHE A 9 -28.77 3.56 12.40
CA PHE A 9 -28.92 2.26 13.08
C PHE A 9 -30.35 1.69 12.99
N MET A 10 -31.37 2.52 12.90
CA MET A 10 -32.77 2.06 12.84
C MET A 10 -33.13 1.39 11.51
N ASN A 11 -32.36 1.64 10.43
CA ASN A 11 -32.63 1.11 9.10
C ASN A 11 -31.74 -0.08 8.71
N LEU A 12 -30.85 -0.55 9.60
CA LEU A 12 -29.97 -1.69 9.34
C LEU A 12 -30.75 -3.02 9.42
N THR A 13 -30.44 -3.95 8.52
CA THR A 13 -30.92 -5.34 8.59
C THR A 13 -30.38 -6.03 9.85
N THR A 14 -30.96 -7.18 10.23
CA THR A 14 -30.51 -7.94 11.40
C THR A 14 -29.04 -8.37 11.28
N ILE A 15 -28.58 -8.72 10.07
CA ILE A 15 -27.18 -9.08 9.80
C ILE A 15 -26.28 -7.87 9.98
N SER A 16 -26.65 -6.72 9.41
CA SER A 16 -25.93 -5.46 9.58
C SER A 16 -25.77 -5.05 11.04
N LYS A 17 -26.82 -5.22 11.85
CA LYS A 17 -26.75 -4.92 13.30
C LYS A 17 -25.71 -5.78 14.02
N ALA A 18 -25.58 -7.06 13.65
CA ALA A 18 -24.60 -7.95 14.26
C ALA A 18 -23.15 -7.58 13.90
N ILE A 19 -22.90 -7.15 12.65
CA ILE A 19 -21.55 -6.76 12.19
C ILE A 19 -21.03 -5.53 12.93
N TYR A 20 -21.91 -4.58 13.25
CA TYR A 20 -21.53 -3.29 13.84
C TYR A 20 -21.79 -3.20 15.34
N ALA A 21 -22.40 -4.24 15.97
CA ALA A 21 -22.76 -4.23 17.40
C ALA A 21 -21.58 -3.99 18.34
N ASP A 22 -20.40 -4.48 17.96
CA ASP A 22 -19.17 -4.36 18.76
C ASP A 22 -18.35 -3.09 18.47
N LEU A 23 -18.85 -2.19 17.64
CA LEU A 23 -18.17 -0.93 17.36
C LEU A 23 -18.58 0.15 18.36
N ASN A 24 -17.60 0.88 18.88
CA ASN A 24 -17.92 2.07 19.67
C ASN A 24 -18.37 3.23 18.76
N GLU A 25 -18.83 4.33 19.37
CA GLU A 25 -19.40 5.47 18.65
C GLU A 25 -18.42 6.06 17.61
N LYS A 26 -17.14 6.20 17.97
CA LYS A 26 -16.11 6.74 17.08
C LYS A 26 -15.74 5.79 15.94
N GLN A 27 -15.68 4.50 16.23
CA GLN A 27 -15.49 3.47 15.18
C GLN A 27 -16.69 3.45 14.22
N MET A 28 -17.91 3.57 14.75
CA MET A 28 -19.13 3.66 13.95
C MET A 28 -19.15 4.91 13.08
N GLU A 29 -18.77 6.09 13.63
CA GLU A 29 -18.61 7.33 12.88
C GLU A 29 -17.68 7.12 11.69
N ALA A 30 -16.52 6.48 11.89
CA ALA A 30 -15.54 6.20 10.84
C ALA A 30 -16.07 5.22 9.77
N VAL A 31 -16.76 4.16 10.20
CA VAL A 31 -17.32 3.14 9.30
C VAL A 31 -18.42 3.70 8.41
N MET A 32 -19.29 4.56 8.95
CA MET A 32 -20.48 5.08 8.25
C MET A 32 -20.27 6.42 7.56
N LEU A 33 -19.03 6.91 7.45
CA LEU A 33 -18.75 8.11 6.67
C LEU A 33 -19.29 7.97 5.25
N GLN A 34 -20.02 8.97 4.81
CA GLN A 34 -20.46 9.03 3.40
C GLN A 34 -19.28 9.32 2.47
N SER A 35 -19.53 9.34 1.17
CA SER A 35 -18.56 9.50 0.09
C SER A 35 -17.63 10.72 0.28
N GLN A 36 -16.59 10.55 1.08
CA GLN A 36 -15.55 11.55 1.35
C GLN A 36 -14.25 10.88 1.76
N SER A 37 -13.14 11.52 1.44
CA SER A 37 -11.82 11.09 1.90
C SER A 37 -11.66 11.37 3.40
N SER A 38 -10.99 10.47 4.12
CA SER A 38 -10.88 10.54 5.58
C SER A 38 -9.58 9.94 6.09
N LEU A 39 -9.10 10.49 7.18
CA LEU A 39 -7.99 9.98 7.96
C LEU A 39 -8.48 9.53 9.34
N VAL A 40 -8.17 8.30 9.72
CA VAL A 40 -8.47 7.75 11.03
C VAL A 40 -7.15 7.58 11.79
N LEU A 41 -6.95 8.38 12.81
CA LEU A 41 -5.82 8.25 13.73
C LEU A 41 -6.20 7.27 14.83
N ALA A 42 -5.47 6.20 14.95
CA ALA A 42 -5.88 5.06 15.76
C ALA A 42 -4.67 4.41 16.44
N GLY A 43 -4.57 4.60 17.73
CA GLY A 43 -3.50 4.03 18.56
C GLY A 43 -3.47 2.50 18.57
N ALA A 44 -2.43 1.93 19.17
CA ALA A 44 -2.29 0.49 19.33
C ALA A 44 -3.54 -0.12 20.00
N GLY A 45 -4.10 -1.16 19.40
CA GLY A 45 -5.23 -1.88 19.98
C GLY A 45 -6.59 -1.16 19.92
N SER A 46 -6.70 -0.03 19.19
CA SER A 46 -7.95 0.72 19.01
C SER A 46 -8.93 0.09 18.00
N GLY A 47 -8.55 -1.02 17.36
CA GLY A 47 -9.39 -1.72 16.40
C GLY A 47 -9.27 -1.26 14.94
N LYS A 48 -8.12 -0.71 14.54
CA LYS A 48 -7.83 -0.26 13.14
C LYS A 48 -8.37 -1.21 12.07
N THR A 49 -7.91 -2.47 12.10
CA THR A 49 -8.31 -3.49 11.11
C THR A 49 -9.81 -3.79 11.17
N ARG A 50 -10.44 -3.74 12.36
CA ARG A 50 -11.89 -3.89 12.49
C ARG A 50 -12.64 -2.77 11.79
N VAL A 51 -12.22 -1.52 11.99
CA VAL A 51 -12.83 -0.36 11.33
C VAL A 51 -12.69 -0.47 9.81
N LEU A 52 -11.52 -0.85 9.29
CA LEU A 52 -11.30 -1.05 7.85
C LEU A 52 -12.22 -2.13 7.27
N THR A 53 -12.27 -3.31 7.89
CA THR A 53 -13.12 -4.42 7.40
C THR A 53 -14.60 -4.09 7.51
N SER A 54 -15.03 -3.47 8.61
CA SER A 54 -16.43 -3.02 8.77
C SER A 54 -16.79 -1.92 7.77
N ARG A 55 -15.85 -1.01 7.45
CA ARG A 55 -16.02 0.00 6.39
C ARG A 55 -16.27 -0.64 5.04
N ILE A 56 -15.45 -1.63 4.65
CA ILE A 56 -15.63 -2.35 3.39
C ILE A 56 -16.99 -3.03 3.35
N SER A 57 -17.37 -3.72 4.42
CA SER A 57 -18.67 -4.38 4.53
C SER A 57 -19.82 -3.39 4.42
N TRP A 58 -19.72 -2.24 5.09
CA TRP A 58 -20.74 -1.19 5.04
C TRP A 58 -20.91 -0.60 3.64
N LEU A 59 -19.81 -0.34 2.93
CA LEU A 59 -19.85 0.17 1.56
C LEU A 59 -20.58 -0.80 0.61
N ILE A 60 -20.31 -2.09 0.74
CA ILE A 60 -20.92 -3.14 -0.09
C ILE A 60 -22.40 -3.34 0.26
N GLU A 61 -22.73 -3.46 1.55
CA GLU A 61 -24.11 -3.65 2.01
C GLU A 61 -25.04 -2.50 1.62
N ASN A 62 -24.54 -1.28 1.69
CA ASN A 62 -25.30 -0.09 1.33
C ASN A 62 -25.23 0.24 -0.18
N GLN A 63 -24.68 -0.68 -0.99
CA GLN A 63 -24.59 -0.54 -2.45
C GLN A 63 -23.81 0.73 -2.90
N LEU A 64 -22.94 1.26 -2.04
CA LEU A 64 -22.09 2.41 -2.34
C LEU A 64 -20.87 2.02 -3.16
N ALA A 65 -20.47 0.75 -3.08
CA ALA A 65 -19.40 0.19 -3.90
C ALA A 65 -19.64 -1.29 -4.17
N SER A 66 -19.32 -1.75 -5.39
CA SER A 66 -19.19 -3.17 -5.66
C SER A 66 -17.87 -3.71 -5.07
N PRO A 67 -17.77 -5.02 -4.77
CA PRO A 67 -16.51 -5.61 -4.26
C PRO A 67 -15.29 -5.31 -5.13
N GLY A 68 -15.45 -5.28 -6.46
CA GLY A 68 -14.38 -4.98 -7.42
C GLY A 68 -13.99 -3.50 -7.49
N ALA A 69 -14.81 -2.60 -6.97
CA ALA A 69 -14.56 -1.15 -6.95
C ALA A 69 -13.78 -0.69 -5.72
N ILE A 70 -13.42 -1.61 -4.82
CA ILE A 70 -12.68 -1.34 -3.60
C ILE A 70 -11.25 -1.83 -3.76
N LEU A 71 -10.29 -0.93 -3.54
CA LEU A 71 -8.88 -1.24 -3.39
C LEU A 71 -8.50 -1.13 -1.91
N ALA A 72 -8.11 -2.22 -1.28
CA ALA A 72 -7.69 -2.23 0.12
C ALA A 72 -6.24 -2.71 0.27
N VAL A 73 -5.42 -1.87 0.85
CA VAL A 73 -3.97 -2.05 0.92
C VAL A 73 -3.52 -2.20 2.37
N THR A 74 -2.68 -3.19 2.63
CA THR A 74 -2.05 -3.45 3.93
C THR A 74 -0.57 -3.76 3.75
N PHE A 75 0.18 -3.88 4.86
CA PHE A 75 1.64 -4.08 4.81
C PHE A 75 2.08 -5.54 4.84
N THR A 76 1.23 -6.47 5.29
CA THR A 76 1.59 -7.88 5.40
C THR A 76 0.56 -8.80 4.75
N ASN A 77 1.03 -9.91 4.17
CA ASN A 77 0.16 -10.93 3.61
C ASN A 77 -0.78 -11.55 4.65
N LYS A 78 -0.34 -11.61 5.92
CA LYS A 78 -1.16 -12.07 7.04
C LYS A 78 -2.35 -11.13 7.26
N ALA A 79 -2.10 -9.81 7.29
CA ALA A 79 -3.16 -8.81 7.46
C ALA A 79 -4.13 -8.81 6.28
N ALA A 80 -3.62 -8.94 5.04
CA ALA A 80 -4.48 -9.06 3.86
C ALA A 80 -5.39 -10.29 3.91
N LYS A 81 -4.85 -11.45 4.29
CA LYS A 81 -5.62 -12.68 4.45
C LYS A 81 -6.67 -12.56 5.56
N GLU A 82 -6.29 -11.98 6.70
CA GLU A 82 -7.21 -11.74 7.82
C GLU A 82 -8.35 -10.80 7.40
N MET A 83 -8.05 -9.71 6.68
CA MET A 83 -9.04 -8.79 6.15
C MET A 83 -10.05 -9.50 5.23
N LEU A 84 -9.57 -10.28 4.26
CA LEU A 84 -10.44 -11.07 3.38
C LEU A 84 -11.28 -12.09 4.14
N THR A 85 -10.71 -12.77 5.13
CA THR A 85 -11.46 -13.73 5.97
C THR A 85 -12.57 -13.03 6.74
N ARG A 86 -12.30 -11.88 7.34
CA ARG A 86 -13.32 -11.09 8.07
C ARG A 86 -14.44 -10.62 7.15
N ILE A 87 -14.11 -10.10 5.96
CA ILE A 87 -15.11 -9.69 4.97
C ILE A 87 -15.99 -10.87 4.56
N SER A 88 -15.40 -12.04 4.27
CA SER A 88 -16.15 -13.22 3.86
C SER A 88 -17.04 -13.81 4.96
N THR A 89 -16.70 -13.60 6.24
CA THR A 89 -17.56 -13.99 7.36
C THR A 89 -18.68 -12.99 7.64
N GLN A 90 -18.47 -11.74 7.31
CA GLN A 90 -19.45 -10.67 7.50
C GLN A 90 -20.49 -10.62 6.37
N LEU A 91 -20.07 -10.93 5.16
CA LEU A 91 -20.90 -10.79 3.95
C LEU A 91 -20.98 -12.11 3.17
N PRO A 92 -22.19 -12.53 2.74
CA PRO A 92 -22.36 -13.69 1.88
C PRO A 92 -22.03 -13.37 0.42
N ILE A 93 -20.82 -12.87 0.16
CA ILE A 93 -20.37 -12.45 -1.17
C ILE A 93 -19.18 -13.26 -1.65
N ASN A 94 -19.00 -13.30 -2.96
CA ASN A 94 -17.78 -13.84 -3.55
C ASN A 94 -16.66 -12.80 -3.46
N ILE A 95 -15.68 -13.06 -2.59
CA ILE A 95 -14.50 -12.20 -2.40
C ILE A 95 -13.42 -12.42 -3.47
N ARG A 96 -13.58 -13.43 -4.35
CA ARG A 96 -12.65 -13.66 -5.46
C ARG A 96 -12.70 -12.45 -6.39
N GLY A 97 -11.57 -11.92 -6.71
CA GLY A 97 -11.47 -10.73 -7.57
C GLY A 97 -11.42 -9.41 -6.83
N MET A 98 -11.71 -9.35 -5.52
CA MET A 98 -11.44 -8.15 -4.73
C MET A 98 -9.96 -7.74 -4.81
N TRP A 99 -9.72 -6.44 -4.76
CA TRP A 99 -8.37 -5.88 -4.77
C TRP A 99 -7.91 -5.60 -3.34
N VAL A 100 -7.69 -6.69 -2.60
CA VAL A 100 -7.17 -6.66 -1.22
C VAL A 100 -5.82 -7.34 -1.17
N GLY A 101 -4.79 -6.65 -0.70
CA GLY A 101 -3.45 -7.20 -0.69
C GLY A 101 -2.41 -6.25 -0.10
N THR A 102 -1.16 -6.69 -0.14
CA THR A 102 0.00 -5.81 0.12
C THR A 102 0.30 -4.97 -1.11
N PHE A 103 1.01 -3.85 -0.94
CA PHE A 103 1.49 -3.05 -2.07
C PHE A 103 2.17 -3.89 -3.14
N HIS A 104 3.16 -4.70 -2.77
CA HIS A 104 3.88 -5.55 -3.70
C HIS A 104 3.00 -6.65 -4.33
N GLY A 105 2.11 -7.26 -3.56
CA GLY A 105 1.16 -8.26 -4.06
C GLY A 105 0.21 -7.69 -5.10
N LEU A 106 -0.30 -6.49 -4.86
CA LEU A 106 -1.18 -5.78 -5.80
C LEU A 106 -0.40 -5.33 -7.05
N CYS A 107 0.80 -4.79 -6.89
CA CYS A 107 1.67 -4.45 -8.02
C CYS A 107 2.00 -5.67 -8.89
N ASN A 108 2.32 -6.80 -8.28
CA ASN A 108 2.52 -8.05 -9.01
C ASN A 108 1.25 -8.45 -9.81
N ARG A 109 0.06 -8.33 -9.20
CA ARG A 109 -1.21 -8.61 -9.89
C ARG A 109 -1.44 -7.68 -11.07
N PHE A 110 -1.16 -6.38 -10.96
CA PHE A 110 -1.23 -5.42 -12.07
C PHE A 110 -0.23 -5.78 -13.17
N LEU A 111 1.03 -6.02 -12.81
CA LEU A 111 2.07 -6.36 -13.78
C LEU A 111 1.81 -7.67 -14.50
N ARG A 112 1.25 -8.69 -13.83
CA ARG A 112 0.82 -9.95 -14.49
C ARG A 112 -0.27 -9.69 -15.52
N LYS A 113 -1.26 -8.86 -15.17
CA LYS A 113 -2.39 -8.56 -16.05
C LYS A 113 -1.98 -7.70 -17.26
N HIS A 114 -1.00 -6.82 -17.07
CA HIS A 114 -0.53 -5.86 -18.08
C HIS A 114 0.96 -6.07 -18.43
N HIS A 115 1.40 -7.34 -18.46
CA HIS A 115 2.80 -7.67 -18.63
C HIS A 115 3.40 -7.11 -19.93
N VAL A 116 2.64 -7.11 -21.03
CA VAL A 116 3.08 -6.55 -22.31
C VAL A 116 3.35 -5.04 -22.19
N ASP A 117 2.40 -4.28 -21.63
CA ASP A 117 2.54 -2.83 -21.43
C ASP A 117 3.65 -2.48 -20.42
N ALA A 118 3.92 -3.39 -19.47
CA ALA A 118 5.02 -3.27 -18.52
C ALA A 118 6.37 -3.77 -19.07
N ASN A 119 6.41 -4.18 -20.34
CA ASN A 119 7.60 -4.76 -20.98
C ASN A 119 8.18 -5.94 -20.19
N LEU A 120 7.30 -6.88 -19.79
CA LEU A 120 7.63 -8.10 -19.08
C LEU A 120 7.10 -9.33 -19.83
N PRO A 121 7.77 -10.49 -19.76
CA PRO A 121 7.16 -11.73 -20.21
C PRO A 121 5.99 -12.12 -19.28
N GLU A 122 5.02 -12.85 -19.81
CA GLU A 122 3.86 -13.31 -19.04
C GLU A 122 4.25 -14.04 -17.75
N THR A 123 5.30 -14.87 -17.86
CA THR A 123 5.81 -15.72 -16.78
C THR A 123 7.04 -15.13 -16.07
N PHE A 124 7.17 -13.80 -16.00
CA PHE A 124 8.32 -13.21 -15.32
C PHE A 124 8.48 -13.74 -13.90
N GLN A 125 9.71 -13.86 -13.43
CA GLN A 125 10.01 -14.36 -12.10
C GLN A 125 10.39 -13.23 -11.15
N ILE A 126 10.12 -13.42 -9.87
CA ILE A 126 10.46 -12.47 -8.80
C ILE A 126 11.69 -13.03 -8.08
N LEU A 127 12.77 -12.27 -8.10
CA LEU A 127 13.99 -12.62 -7.38
C LEU A 127 13.80 -12.36 -5.89
N ASP A 128 14.18 -13.32 -5.07
CA ASP A 128 14.38 -13.07 -3.66
C ASP A 128 15.72 -12.33 -3.40
N SER A 129 15.99 -11.99 -2.15
CA SER A 129 17.21 -11.22 -1.80
C SER A 129 18.51 -12.01 -2.09
N ALA A 130 18.48 -13.33 -2.01
CA ALA A 130 19.65 -14.16 -2.28
C ALA A 130 19.90 -14.26 -3.80
N ASP A 131 18.84 -14.45 -4.57
CA ASP A 131 18.88 -14.47 -6.02
C ASP A 131 19.29 -13.12 -6.59
N GLN A 132 18.72 -12.03 -6.06
CA GLN A 132 19.10 -10.67 -6.43
C GLN A 132 20.60 -10.43 -6.21
N LYS A 133 21.11 -10.77 -5.02
CA LYS A 133 22.53 -10.64 -4.71
C LYS A 133 23.41 -11.45 -5.65
N SER A 134 23.00 -12.69 -5.98
CA SER A 134 23.72 -13.55 -6.90
C SER A 134 23.73 -12.98 -8.33
N ALA A 135 22.62 -12.42 -8.79
CA ALA A 135 22.53 -11.73 -10.08
C ALA A 135 23.45 -10.50 -10.13
N ILE A 136 23.47 -9.70 -9.08
CA ILE A 136 24.37 -8.53 -8.96
C ILE A 136 25.83 -8.97 -9.02
N LYS A 137 26.24 -10.03 -8.32
CA LYS A 137 27.61 -10.56 -8.39
C LYS A 137 28.01 -10.95 -9.81
N ARG A 138 27.12 -11.65 -10.53
CA ARG A 138 27.38 -12.02 -11.94
C ARG A 138 27.57 -10.79 -12.81
N VAL A 139 26.72 -9.79 -12.64
CA VAL A 139 26.81 -8.52 -13.38
C VAL A 139 28.11 -7.81 -13.07
N MET A 140 28.48 -7.64 -11.79
CA MET A 140 29.75 -7.00 -11.38
C MET A 140 30.93 -7.68 -12.02
N LYS A 141 31.00 -9.02 -12.02
CA LYS A 141 32.06 -9.77 -12.69
C LYS A 141 32.10 -9.50 -14.20
N THR A 142 30.93 -9.40 -14.85
CA THR A 142 30.83 -9.17 -16.29
C THR A 142 31.35 -7.78 -16.69
N ILE A 143 31.08 -6.75 -15.87
CA ILE A 143 31.55 -5.37 -16.14
C ILE A 143 32.90 -5.06 -15.50
N GLY A 144 33.57 -6.04 -14.90
CA GLY A 144 34.93 -5.90 -14.36
C GLY A 144 35.00 -5.07 -13.08
N VAL A 145 33.96 -5.08 -12.25
CA VAL A 145 33.98 -4.43 -10.92
C VAL A 145 34.36 -5.46 -9.87
N ASP A 146 35.44 -5.15 -9.12
CA ASP A 146 35.95 -6.01 -8.07
C ASP A 146 35.07 -5.94 -6.81
N GLU A 147 34.72 -7.11 -6.23
CA GLU A 147 33.99 -7.19 -4.95
C GLU A 147 34.77 -6.64 -3.74
N ASP A 148 36.10 -6.58 -3.83
CA ASP A 148 36.94 -5.96 -2.80
C ASP A 148 36.79 -4.43 -2.79
N LEU A 149 36.39 -3.84 -3.91
CA LEU A 149 36.19 -2.41 -4.05
C LEU A 149 34.73 -1.99 -3.70
N ILE A 150 33.76 -2.75 -4.19
CA ILE A 150 32.33 -2.55 -3.93
C ILE A 150 31.71 -3.91 -3.70
N SER A 151 31.16 -4.13 -2.49
CA SER A 151 30.49 -5.40 -2.20
C SER A 151 29.16 -5.54 -2.92
N SER A 152 28.80 -6.76 -3.27
CA SER A 152 27.46 -7.05 -3.87
C SER A 152 26.30 -6.63 -2.95
N LYS A 153 26.51 -6.63 -1.63
CA LYS A 153 25.53 -6.15 -0.64
C LYS A 153 25.33 -4.62 -0.74
N GLU A 154 26.42 -3.89 -0.88
CA GLU A 154 26.40 -2.43 -1.05
C GLU A 154 25.73 -2.04 -2.36
N ALA A 155 26.08 -2.72 -3.46
CA ALA A 155 25.43 -2.52 -4.75
C ALA A 155 23.92 -2.84 -4.69
N MET A 156 23.52 -3.92 -4.03
CA MET A 156 22.11 -4.28 -3.84
C MET A 156 21.37 -3.21 -3.03
N TYR A 157 21.97 -2.72 -1.95
CA TYR A 157 21.40 -1.64 -1.15
C TYR A 157 21.21 -0.36 -1.98
N PHE A 158 22.22 0.03 -2.75
CA PHE A 158 22.16 1.19 -3.64
C PHE A 158 21.04 1.06 -4.67
N ILE A 159 20.92 -0.09 -5.33
CA ILE A 159 19.89 -0.36 -6.33
C ILE A 159 18.49 -0.28 -5.70
N ASN A 160 18.28 -1.00 -4.60
CA ASN A 160 16.96 -1.04 -3.94
C ASN A 160 16.54 0.34 -3.44
N ASN A 161 17.46 1.08 -2.79
CA ASN A 161 17.18 2.42 -2.29
C ASN A 161 16.80 3.39 -3.41
N ASN A 162 17.51 3.37 -4.54
CA ASN A 162 17.16 4.22 -5.68
C ASN A 162 15.79 3.84 -6.27
N LYS A 163 15.51 2.54 -6.43
CA LYS A 163 14.20 2.08 -6.90
C LYS A 163 13.06 2.49 -5.95
N GLU A 164 13.27 2.38 -4.65
CA GLU A 164 12.29 2.81 -3.62
C GLU A 164 12.06 4.33 -3.62
N GLU A 165 13.06 5.11 -4.03
CA GLU A 165 12.90 6.55 -4.24
C GLU A 165 12.35 6.91 -5.64
N GLY A 166 12.10 5.92 -6.49
CA GLY A 166 11.58 6.12 -7.84
C GLY A 166 12.63 6.58 -8.85
N ILE A 167 13.92 6.31 -8.59
CA ILE A 167 15.04 6.78 -9.39
C ILE A 167 15.62 5.62 -10.21
N ARG A 168 15.55 5.73 -11.53
CA ARG A 168 16.25 4.82 -12.46
C ARG A 168 17.71 5.21 -12.60
N SER A 169 18.54 4.25 -13.03
CA SER A 169 19.98 4.49 -13.26
C SER A 169 20.26 5.67 -14.20
N GLN A 170 19.41 5.90 -15.20
CA GLN A 170 19.51 7.02 -16.13
C GLN A 170 19.21 8.39 -15.49
N GLN A 171 18.47 8.39 -14.39
CA GLN A 171 18.08 9.62 -13.67
C GLN A 171 19.00 9.93 -12.49
N PHE A 172 19.81 8.93 -12.08
CA PHE A 172 20.73 9.09 -10.95
C PHE A 172 21.86 10.04 -11.30
N LYS A 173 22.10 11.03 -10.44
CA LYS A 173 23.21 11.98 -10.58
C LYS A 173 24.36 11.54 -9.69
N ALA A 174 25.39 10.96 -10.30
CA ALA A 174 26.60 10.57 -9.57
C ALA A 174 27.37 11.80 -9.07
N TYR A 175 27.87 11.75 -7.84
CA TYR A 175 28.58 12.83 -7.18
C TYR A 175 30.07 12.52 -6.92
N ASP A 176 30.48 11.26 -7.04
CA ASP A 176 31.86 10.78 -6.90
C ASP A 176 32.09 9.51 -7.75
N ASP A 177 33.30 8.98 -7.75
CA ASP A 177 33.67 7.82 -8.55
C ASP A 177 33.05 6.51 -8.03
N VAL A 178 32.78 6.40 -6.72
CA VAL A 178 32.09 5.23 -6.13
C VAL A 178 30.65 5.22 -6.60
N SER A 179 29.94 6.33 -6.49
CA SER A 179 28.55 6.44 -6.94
C SER A 179 28.39 6.26 -8.44
N LYS A 180 29.39 6.66 -9.26
CA LYS A 180 29.42 6.34 -10.70
C LYS A 180 29.51 4.84 -10.96
N LYS A 181 30.40 4.13 -10.22
CA LYS A 181 30.53 2.68 -10.34
C LYS A 181 29.27 1.96 -9.86
N LEU A 182 28.70 2.36 -8.73
CA LEU A 182 27.42 1.82 -8.24
C LEU A 182 26.30 2.01 -9.26
N ASN A 183 26.23 3.16 -9.89
CA ASN A 183 25.24 3.42 -10.93
C ASN A 183 25.47 2.61 -12.20
N SER A 184 26.73 2.34 -12.58
CA SER A 184 27.03 1.44 -13.69
C SER A 184 26.62 -0.01 -13.41
N ILE A 185 26.79 -0.49 -12.15
CA ILE A 185 26.28 -1.78 -11.72
C ILE A 185 24.75 -1.80 -11.80
N TYR A 186 24.08 -0.73 -11.33
CA TYR A 186 22.61 -0.62 -11.39
C TYR A 186 22.12 -0.70 -12.83
N ALA A 187 22.69 0.07 -13.75
CA ALA A 187 22.30 0.04 -15.16
C ALA A 187 22.50 -1.35 -15.80
N ALA A 188 23.64 -1.98 -15.55
CA ALA A 188 23.93 -3.31 -16.06
C ALA A 188 23.01 -4.40 -15.45
N TYR A 189 22.71 -4.29 -14.16
CA TYR A 189 21.77 -5.17 -13.45
C TYR A 189 20.35 -5.07 -14.04
N ASP A 190 19.82 -3.85 -14.24
CA ASP A 190 18.49 -3.66 -14.83
C ASP A 190 18.41 -4.23 -16.26
N MET A 191 19.45 -4.06 -17.08
CA MET A 191 19.53 -4.65 -18.41
C MET A 191 19.53 -6.18 -18.35
N GLN A 192 20.26 -6.77 -17.41
CA GLN A 192 20.33 -8.22 -17.27
C GLN A 192 18.98 -8.80 -16.79
N CYS A 193 18.34 -8.16 -15.79
CA CYS A 193 17.01 -8.54 -15.32
C CYS A 193 15.96 -8.46 -16.45
N GLN A 194 16.01 -7.42 -17.27
CA GLN A 194 15.11 -7.28 -18.42
C GLN A 194 15.33 -8.41 -19.44
N LYS A 195 16.59 -8.76 -19.73
CA LYS A 195 16.94 -9.84 -20.64
C LYS A 195 16.49 -11.22 -20.12
N GLU A 196 16.62 -11.45 -18.81
CA GLU A 196 16.25 -12.73 -18.17
C GLU A 196 14.74 -12.82 -17.87
N GLY A 197 13.99 -11.71 -18.00
CA GLY A 197 12.57 -11.67 -17.66
C GLY A 197 12.31 -11.83 -16.16
N VAL A 198 13.16 -11.23 -15.33
CA VAL A 198 13.06 -11.27 -13.88
C VAL A 198 12.94 -9.88 -13.29
N VAL A 199 12.34 -9.78 -12.10
CA VAL A 199 12.18 -8.53 -11.34
C VAL A 199 12.53 -8.77 -9.89
N ASP A 200 13.12 -7.78 -9.22
CA ASP A 200 13.26 -7.78 -7.77
C ASP A 200 12.05 -7.12 -7.08
N PHE A 201 12.00 -7.17 -5.75
CA PHE A 201 10.86 -6.62 -5.00
C PHE A 201 10.70 -5.11 -5.18
N ALA A 202 11.78 -4.35 -5.21
CA ALA A 202 11.71 -2.90 -5.42
C ALA A 202 11.24 -2.57 -6.85
N GLU A 203 11.61 -3.40 -7.83
CA GLU A 203 11.17 -3.29 -9.22
C GLU A 203 9.66 -3.45 -9.36
N LEU A 204 9.01 -4.32 -8.59
CA LEU A 204 7.55 -4.51 -8.65
C LEU A 204 6.81 -3.17 -8.44
N MET A 205 7.19 -2.42 -7.42
CA MET A 205 6.57 -1.12 -7.12
C MET A 205 6.89 -0.08 -8.19
N LEU A 206 8.17 0.07 -8.51
CA LEU A 206 8.64 1.09 -9.44
C LEU A 206 8.04 0.88 -10.84
N ARG A 207 8.12 -0.34 -11.37
CA ARG A 207 7.59 -0.67 -12.70
C ARG A 207 6.07 -0.55 -12.76
N CYS A 208 5.37 -0.89 -11.70
CA CYS A 208 3.93 -0.72 -11.62
C CYS A 208 3.53 0.77 -11.62
N LEU A 209 4.27 1.62 -10.91
CA LEU A 209 4.07 3.07 -10.95
C LEU A 209 4.33 3.63 -12.35
N GLU A 210 5.44 3.25 -12.98
CA GLU A 210 5.80 3.66 -14.35
C GLU A 210 4.74 3.21 -15.38
N LEU A 211 4.20 1.99 -15.24
CA LEU A 211 3.11 1.50 -16.07
C LEU A 211 1.93 2.48 -16.07
N PHE A 212 1.49 2.92 -14.88
CA PHE A 212 0.39 3.88 -14.77
C PHE A 212 0.78 5.30 -15.21
N GLN A 213 2.04 5.70 -15.06
CA GLN A 213 2.52 7.00 -15.52
C GLN A 213 2.56 7.09 -17.05
N GLN A 214 3.02 6.02 -17.71
CA GLN A 214 3.26 5.97 -19.15
C GLN A 214 2.02 5.58 -19.95
N ASN A 215 1.12 4.77 -19.36
CA ASN A 215 -0.09 4.30 -20.03
C ASN A 215 -1.35 4.93 -19.43
N SER A 216 -1.81 6.02 -20.05
CA SER A 216 -2.99 6.76 -19.60
C SER A 216 -4.27 5.94 -19.67
N THR A 217 -4.40 5.05 -20.66
CA THR A 217 -5.58 4.19 -20.84
C THR A 217 -5.71 3.21 -19.68
N ILE A 218 -4.64 2.52 -19.30
CA ILE A 218 -4.62 1.61 -18.16
C ILE A 218 -4.90 2.38 -16.87
N ARG A 219 -4.24 3.54 -16.69
CA ARG A 219 -4.46 4.38 -15.51
C ARG A 219 -5.91 4.80 -15.36
N GLN A 220 -6.52 5.37 -16.40
CA GLN A 220 -7.91 5.81 -16.39
C GLN A 220 -8.87 4.67 -16.10
N HIS A 221 -8.67 3.50 -16.72
CA HIS A 221 -9.46 2.31 -16.45
C HIS A 221 -9.52 1.96 -14.96
N TYR A 222 -8.38 1.97 -14.26
CA TYR A 222 -8.36 1.66 -12.83
C TYR A 222 -8.85 2.82 -11.95
N GLN A 223 -8.66 4.06 -12.36
CA GLN A 223 -9.25 5.24 -11.71
C GLN A 223 -10.79 5.22 -11.79
N GLU A 224 -11.36 4.71 -12.88
CA GLU A 224 -12.79 4.52 -13.02
C GLU A 224 -13.32 3.37 -12.16
N ILE A 225 -12.53 2.29 -12.02
CA ILE A 225 -12.92 1.13 -11.20
C ILE A 225 -12.84 1.47 -9.70
N PHE A 226 -11.73 2.02 -9.24
CA PHE A 226 -11.47 2.21 -7.80
C PHE A 226 -12.12 3.48 -7.28
N LYS A 227 -13.35 3.34 -6.80
CA LYS A 227 -14.07 4.45 -6.15
C LYS A 227 -13.74 4.60 -4.68
N HIS A 228 -13.29 3.52 -4.03
CA HIS A 228 -12.87 3.53 -2.63
C HIS A 228 -11.50 2.88 -2.48
N ILE A 229 -10.55 3.63 -1.95
CA ILE A 229 -9.19 3.19 -1.67
C ILE A 229 -8.98 3.23 -0.16
N LEU A 230 -8.77 2.07 0.45
CA LEU A 230 -8.56 1.93 1.88
C LEU A 230 -7.11 1.53 2.14
N VAL A 231 -6.47 2.19 3.10
CA VAL A 231 -5.06 1.93 3.43
C VAL A 231 -4.92 1.73 4.93
N ASP A 232 -4.38 0.56 5.31
CA ASP A 232 -4.00 0.25 6.69
C ASP A 232 -2.56 0.68 6.97
N GLU A 233 -2.26 1.00 8.24
CA GLU A 233 -0.93 1.41 8.71
C GLU A 233 -0.29 2.50 7.82
N PHE A 234 -1.06 3.52 7.47
CA PHE A 234 -0.66 4.54 6.49
C PHE A 234 0.64 5.27 6.88
N GLN A 235 0.97 5.38 8.19
CA GLN A 235 2.20 5.99 8.67
C GLN A 235 3.46 5.29 8.14
N ASP A 236 3.36 4.02 7.76
CA ASP A 236 4.48 3.21 7.28
C ASP A 236 4.68 3.29 5.74
N THR A 237 3.87 4.10 5.04
CA THR A 237 3.99 4.24 3.59
C THR A 237 5.28 4.93 3.18
N SER A 238 5.98 4.34 2.18
CA SER A 238 7.10 4.99 1.51
C SER A 238 6.63 6.05 0.53
N ARG A 239 7.59 6.87 0.03
CA ARG A 239 7.30 7.86 -1.01
C ARG A 239 6.71 7.21 -2.27
N LEU A 240 7.30 6.10 -2.71
CA LEU A 240 6.87 5.38 -3.92
C LEU A 240 5.46 4.81 -3.75
N GLN A 241 5.16 4.23 -2.59
CA GLN A 241 3.83 3.72 -2.25
C GLN A 241 2.78 4.84 -2.22
N TYR A 242 3.12 5.98 -1.66
CA TYR A 242 2.24 7.14 -1.66
C TYR A 242 1.96 7.66 -3.08
N GLN A 243 2.98 7.75 -3.94
CA GLN A 243 2.81 8.13 -5.34
C GLN A 243 1.94 7.12 -6.10
N TRP A 244 2.09 5.83 -5.81
CA TRP A 244 1.27 4.78 -6.40
C TRP A 244 -0.20 4.88 -5.98
N LEU A 245 -0.49 5.17 -4.71
CA LEU A 245 -1.85 5.45 -4.26
C LEU A 245 -2.42 6.68 -4.98
N LYS A 246 -1.65 7.75 -5.05
CA LYS A 246 -2.06 9.01 -5.66
C LYS A 246 -2.39 8.88 -7.15
N ILE A 247 -1.61 8.09 -7.90
CA ILE A 247 -1.85 7.91 -9.33
C ILE A 247 -3.10 7.07 -9.64
N LEU A 248 -3.53 6.22 -8.70
CA LEU A 248 -4.74 5.40 -8.82
C LEU A 248 -6.01 6.12 -8.37
N THR A 249 -5.89 7.26 -7.70
CA THR A 249 -7.05 8.07 -7.32
C THR A 249 -7.49 8.99 -8.44
N SER A 250 -8.79 9.18 -8.56
CA SER A 250 -9.43 10.18 -9.41
C SER A 250 -10.18 11.21 -8.53
N PRO A 251 -10.67 12.34 -9.09
CA PRO A 251 -11.51 13.27 -8.35
C PRO A 251 -12.79 12.64 -7.76
N GLU A 252 -13.21 11.50 -8.33
CA GLU A 252 -14.38 10.75 -7.87
C GLU A 252 -14.05 9.60 -6.90
N SER A 253 -12.76 9.41 -6.60
CA SER A 253 -12.31 8.38 -5.68
C SER A 253 -12.24 8.93 -4.25
N PHE A 254 -12.51 8.08 -3.27
CA PHE A 254 -12.41 8.42 -1.85
C PHE A 254 -11.32 7.57 -1.21
N ILE A 255 -10.36 8.23 -0.56
CA ILE A 255 -9.33 7.56 0.21
C ILE A 255 -9.72 7.49 1.69
N PHE A 256 -9.58 6.32 2.28
CA PHE A 256 -9.81 6.07 3.70
C PHE A 256 -8.52 5.50 4.28
N ALA A 257 -7.72 6.35 4.89
CA ALA A 257 -6.44 5.96 5.47
C ALA A 257 -6.59 5.78 6.99
N VAL A 258 -6.03 4.68 7.50
CA VAL A 258 -5.95 4.41 8.92
C VAL A 258 -4.49 4.31 9.31
N GLY A 259 -4.11 4.99 10.37
CA GLY A 259 -2.71 4.99 10.83
C GLY A 259 -2.56 5.56 12.22
N ASP A 260 -1.31 5.51 12.70
CA ASP A 260 -0.93 6.00 14.01
C ASP A 260 0.43 6.72 13.89
N ASP A 261 0.44 8.02 14.07
CA ASP A 261 1.67 8.82 13.98
C ASP A 261 2.72 8.38 15.02
N ASP A 262 2.27 7.91 16.20
CA ASP A 262 3.16 7.51 17.30
C ASP A 262 3.80 6.13 17.06
N GLN A 263 3.28 5.34 16.12
CA GLN A 263 3.79 4.01 15.78
C GLN A 263 4.66 3.95 14.52
N SER A 264 5.07 5.07 13.96
CA SER A 264 5.95 5.09 12.78
C SER A 264 7.37 4.63 13.13
N ILE A 265 7.60 3.32 13.07
CA ILE A 265 8.91 2.70 13.37
C ILE A 265 9.68 2.28 12.10
N TYR A 266 9.07 2.39 10.92
CA TYR A 266 9.64 1.94 9.65
C TYR A 266 10.36 3.03 8.86
N GLY A 267 10.87 4.08 9.52
CA GLY A 267 11.73 5.09 8.89
C GLY A 267 12.93 4.49 8.13
N PHE A 268 13.50 3.39 8.65
CA PHE A 268 14.59 2.65 8.00
C PHE A 268 14.17 1.91 6.71
N ARG A 269 12.86 1.78 6.44
CA ARG A 269 12.28 1.25 5.19
C ARG A 269 11.69 2.33 4.30
N GLY A 270 12.10 3.59 4.49
CA GLY A 270 11.65 4.72 3.68
C GLY A 270 10.26 5.26 4.06
N ALA A 271 9.67 4.86 5.20
CA ALA A 271 8.47 5.50 5.71
C ALA A 271 8.71 6.99 5.96
N ARG A 272 7.77 7.82 5.50
CA ARG A 272 7.90 9.29 5.58
C ARG A 272 6.85 9.87 6.53
N PRO A 273 7.28 10.44 7.66
CA PRO A 273 6.36 11.09 8.63
C PRO A 273 5.49 12.19 7.99
N GLY A 274 5.98 12.83 6.91
CA GLY A 274 5.24 13.85 6.17
C GLY A 274 4.04 13.34 5.37
N ASN A 275 3.98 12.04 5.05
CA ASN A 275 2.91 11.49 4.20
C ASN A 275 1.50 11.71 4.76
N MET A 276 1.31 11.74 6.08
CA MET A 276 0.02 12.02 6.70
C MET A 276 -0.46 13.47 6.43
N LYS A 277 0.46 14.44 6.50
CA LYS A 277 0.15 15.84 6.19
C LYS A 277 -0.08 16.04 4.70
N ASP A 278 0.72 15.40 3.87
CA ASP A 278 0.57 15.43 2.41
C ASP A 278 -0.76 14.80 2.00
N LEU A 279 -1.16 13.69 2.62
CA LEU A 279 -2.47 13.05 2.40
C LEU A 279 -3.62 14.01 2.68
N GLN A 280 -3.60 14.69 3.83
CA GLN A 280 -4.67 15.63 4.20
C GLN A 280 -4.79 16.77 3.19
N LYS A 281 -3.65 17.29 2.71
CA LYS A 281 -3.61 18.37 1.72
C LYS A 281 -4.02 17.90 0.32
N ASP A 282 -3.46 16.79 -0.15
CA ASP A 282 -3.66 16.32 -1.53
C ASP A 282 -5.08 15.80 -1.78
N PHE A 283 -5.76 15.30 -0.73
CA PHE A 283 -7.12 14.76 -0.81
C PHE A 283 -8.18 15.62 -0.12
N ASP A 284 -7.85 16.87 0.25
CA ASP A 284 -8.72 17.83 0.95
C ASP A 284 -9.45 17.18 2.15
N ILE A 285 -8.71 16.39 2.93
CA ILE A 285 -9.27 15.68 4.08
C ILE A 285 -9.57 16.69 5.20
N LYS A 286 -10.85 16.94 5.43
CA LYS A 286 -11.34 17.83 6.50
C LYS A 286 -11.70 17.05 7.77
N ASN A 287 -12.01 15.76 7.61
CA ASN A 287 -12.42 14.91 8.71
C ASN A 287 -11.29 13.98 9.14
N VAL A 288 -10.75 14.27 10.32
CA VAL A 288 -9.80 13.40 11.01
C VAL A 288 -10.53 12.81 12.23
N ILE A 289 -10.67 11.50 12.25
CA ILE A 289 -11.33 10.77 13.33
C ILE A 289 -10.26 10.15 14.22
N LYS A 290 -10.33 10.37 15.53
CA LYS A 290 -9.41 9.78 16.50
C LYS A 290 -10.08 8.63 17.23
N LEU A 291 -9.43 7.46 17.22
CA LEU A 291 -9.83 6.26 17.97
C LEU A 291 -8.92 6.13 19.19
N GLU A 292 -9.39 6.63 20.33
CA GLU A 292 -8.58 6.72 21.56
C GLU A 292 -8.74 5.48 22.46
N GLN A 293 -9.84 4.72 22.31
CA GLN A 293 -10.12 3.57 23.17
C GLN A 293 -9.27 2.36 22.80
N ASN A 294 -8.47 1.87 23.73
CA ASN A 294 -7.64 0.68 23.58
C ASN A 294 -8.39 -0.58 24.07
N TYR A 295 -8.49 -1.59 23.21
CA TYR A 295 -9.14 -2.88 23.50
C TYR A 295 -8.16 -4.04 23.68
N ARG A 296 -6.86 -3.80 23.43
CA ARG A 296 -5.82 -4.83 23.46
C ARG A 296 -5.22 -5.03 24.84
N SER A 297 -4.97 -3.93 25.56
CA SER A 297 -4.23 -3.91 26.81
C SER A 297 -5.17 -3.74 28.01
N LYS A 298 -4.86 -4.45 29.13
CA LYS A 298 -5.57 -4.25 30.39
C LYS A 298 -5.23 -2.87 30.98
N ASN A 299 -6.15 -2.28 31.73
CA ASN A 299 -5.99 -0.95 32.33
C ASN A 299 -4.70 -0.76 33.12
N ASN A 300 -4.19 -1.81 33.78
CA ASN A 300 -2.92 -1.74 34.53
C ASN A 300 -1.70 -1.48 33.63
N ILE A 301 -1.72 -1.99 32.38
CA ILE A 301 -0.66 -1.76 31.40
C ILE A 301 -0.77 -0.35 30.83
N LEU A 302 -1.99 0.11 30.57
CA LEU A 302 -2.24 1.48 30.06
C LEU A 302 -1.84 2.54 31.08
N ASN A 303 -2.14 2.32 32.36
CA ASN A 303 -1.77 3.23 33.45
C ASN A 303 -0.26 3.27 33.72
N ALA A 304 0.48 2.23 33.36
CA ALA A 304 1.94 2.20 33.45
C ALA A 304 2.67 2.84 32.26
N ALA A 305 1.97 3.02 31.14
CA ALA A 305 2.51 3.60 29.91
C ALA A 305 2.22 5.10 29.77
N ASN A 306 1.28 5.65 30.55
CA ASN A 306 0.98 7.07 30.67
C ASN A 306 1.67 7.69 31.89
#